data_1c1ec4d583a0750a99fe600bc93c2f21
#
_entry.id   1c1ec4d583a0750a99fe600bc93c2f21
#
_cell.length_a   1.000
_cell.length_b   1.000
_cell.length_c   1.000
_cell.angle_alpha   90.00
_cell.angle_beta   90.00
_cell.angle_gamma   90.00
#
_symmetry.space_group_name_H-M   'P 1'
#
loop_
_entity.id
_entity.type
_entity.pdbx_description
1 polymer ?
#
loop_
_entity_poly.entity_id
_entity_poly.type
_entity_poly.pdbx_seq_one_letter_code
_entity_poly.pdbx_strand_id
1 'polypeptide(L)'
;MPKIENITSIQILDSRGLPTISTEIQLDDGTRSVAMVPSGASTGEKEALELRDGGEAFHGKGVKKALDNINGCIKNSLIGENPIDQDHIDKILKDLDGTSDKSNLGANAILSVSIASAKASSKSENLDLHNYFNILLGNKMGKTIDQVIPIPMLNILNGGEHADNNIDIQEFMIIPKGAVNFSQAMQWSSEIYWNLKFILKEKGLSTAVGDEGGFAPNLNTNREALELIASAVDKTGLKLGSDICISLDCAASEFYENGIYHLKGEDRELTSLEFAKYLEGLANDFPITSIEDGMDENDSEGWKLLTKQIGGKCQLVGDDLFVTNPDVLKQGISNEIANSVLIKYNQIGTISETLETISIALNNDYKNIISHRSGETEDSSISDLAVGTGTGQIKTGAPCRSERVAKYNRLYWIDKKNSFSYG
;
A
#
# COMPACT_ATOMS: atom_id res chain seq x y z
N MET A 1 15.48 18.59 -24.42
CA MET A 1 14.86 17.63 -23.48
C MET A 1 15.99 16.80 -22.91
N PRO A 2 16.02 16.56 -21.60
CA PRO A 2 17.07 15.76 -20.97
C PRO A 2 17.01 14.31 -21.49
N LYS A 3 18.15 13.63 -21.44
CA LYS A 3 18.29 12.24 -21.87
C LYS A 3 18.93 11.42 -20.77
N ILE A 4 18.53 10.15 -20.66
CA ILE A 4 19.16 9.21 -19.75
C ILE A 4 20.60 8.97 -20.22
N GLU A 5 21.58 9.36 -19.39
CA GLU A 5 23.00 9.19 -19.63
C GLU A 5 23.53 7.89 -18.99
N ASN A 6 23.03 7.56 -17.80
CA ASN A 6 23.44 6.36 -17.08
C ASN A 6 22.33 5.81 -16.18
N ILE A 7 22.33 4.48 -16.00
CA ILE A 7 21.53 3.75 -15.03
C ILE A 7 22.48 2.84 -14.23
N THR A 8 22.37 2.87 -12.92
CA THR A 8 23.15 2.02 -12.01
C THR A 8 22.26 1.49 -10.91
N SER A 9 22.25 0.18 -10.69
CA SER A 9 21.49 -0.45 -9.62
C SER A 9 22.37 -1.28 -8.71
N ILE A 10 22.01 -1.25 -7.43
CA ILE A 10 22.66 -2.01 -6.38
C ILE A 10 21.62 -2.75 -5.52
N GLN A 11 22.06 -3.82 -4.88
CA GLN A 11 21.31 -4.48 -3.82
C GLN A 11 21.37 -3.65 -2.55
N ILE A 12 20.22 -3.49 -1.91
CA ILE A 12 20.08 -2.95 -0.56
C ILE A 12 19.26 -3.94 0.28
N LEU A 13 19.04 -3.64 1.56
CA LEU A 13 18.14 -4.42 2.42
C LEU A 13 16.84 -3.67 2.66
N ASP A 14 15.74 -4.40 2.69
CA ASP A 14 14.44 -3.89 3.13
C ASP A 14 14.32 -3.87 4.66
N SER A 15 13.18 -3.44 5.19
CA SER A 15 12.89 -3.34 6.63
C SER A 15 12.89 -4.69 7.38
N ARG A 16 12.86 -5.80 6.64
CA ARG A 16 12.94 -7.17 7.17
C ARG A 16 14.36 -7.74 7.09
N GLY A 17 15.32 -6.99 6.55
CA GLY A 17 16.68 -7.46 6.32
C GLY A 17 16.82 -8.36 5.10
N LEU A 18 15.84 -8.37 4.20
CA LEU A 18 15.87 -9.11 2.94
C LEU A 18 16.37 -8.22 1.80
N PRO A 19 17.05 -8.79 0.78
CA PRO A 19 17.51 -8.04 -0.37
C PRO A 19 16.37 -7.38 -1.15
N THR A 20 16.59 -6.13 -1.54
CA THR A 20 15.80 -5.41 -2.53
C THR A 20 16.70 -4.51 -3.38
N ILE A 21 16.11 -3.68 -4.26
CA ILE A 21 16.81 -2.95 -5.31
C ILE A 21 16.78 -1.45 -5.04
N SER A 22 17.92 -0.81 -5.22
CA SER A 22 18.05 0.65 -5.35
C SER A 22 18.62 0.97 -6.72
N THR A 23 17.94 1.84 -7.48
CA THR A 23 18.35 2.25 -8.83
C THR A 23 18.57 3.75 -8.89
N GLU A 24 19.74 4.17 -9.37
CA GLU A 24 20.06 5.54 -9.72
C GLU A 24 19.93 5.75 -11.24
N ILE A 25 19.27 6.83 -11.63
CA ILE A 25 19.27 7.37 -12.99
C ILE A 25 20.01 8.70 -13.00
N GLN A 26 20.94 8.86 -13.95
CA GLN A 26 21.64 10.09 -14.26
C GLN A 26 21.23 10.58 -15.65
N LEU A 27 20.92 11.87 -15.77
CA LEU A 27 20.57 12.54 -17.00
C LEU A 27 21.78 13.37 -17.53
N ASP A 28 21.77 13.69 -18.83
CA ASP A 28 22.80 14.48 -19.50
C ASP A 28 22.84 15.95 -19.06
N ASP A 29 21.82 16.45 -18.37
CA ASP A 29 21.80 17.77 -17.72
C ASP A 29 22.44 17.76 -16.32
N GLY A 30 22.99 16.61 -15.88
CA GLY A 30 23.59 16.39 -14.56
C GLY A 30 22.61 16.01 -13.45
N THR A 31 21.30 15.95 -13.73
CA THR A 31 20.29 15.52 -12.77
C THR A 31 20.52 14.06 -12.37
N ARG A 32 20.40 13.77 -11.06
CA ARG A 32 20.46 12.39 -10.51
C ARG A 32 19.27 12.13 -9.61
N SER A 33 18.76 10.93 -9.69
CA SER A 33 17.65 10.45 -8.83
C SER A 33 17.87 9.00 -8.43
N VAL A 34 17.39 8.66 -7.24
CA VAL A 34 17.43 7.30 -6.72
C VAL A 34 16.02 6.86 -6.33
N ALA A 35 15.68 5.63 -6.67
CA ALA A 35 14.47 4.96 -6.22
C ALA A 35 14.82 3.63 -5.56
N MET A 36 14.06 3.26 -4.53
CA MET A 36 14.17 1.98 -3.85
C MET A 36 12.80 1.29 -3.89
N VAL A 37 12.77 0.00 -4.18
CA VAL A 37 11.49 -0.72 -4.33
C VAL A 37 11.16 -1.54 -3.09
N PRO A 38 9.87 -1.58 -2.69
CA PRO A 38 9.39 -2.42 -1.59
C PRO A 38 9.22 -3.88 -2.06
N SER A 39 8.95 -4.77 -1.08
CA SER A 39 8.68 -6.20 -1.31
C SER A 39 7.55 -6.68 -0.40
N GLY A 40 6.62 -7.49 -0.91
CA GLY A 40 5.53 -8.07 -0.11
C GLY A 40 5.96 -9.25 0.76
N ALA A 41 5.20 -9.53 1.83
CA ALA A 41 5.25 -10.80 2.55
C ALA A 41 4.23 -11.78 1.97
N SER A 42 2.94 -11.44 2.04
CA SER A 42 1.86 -12.04 1.27
C SER A 42 1.82 -11.45 -0.14
N THR A 43 1.38 -12.22 -1.11
CA THR A 43 1.25 -11.77 -2.50
C THR A 43 0.02 -12.41 -3.13
N GLY A 44 -0.86 -11.59 -3.73
CA GLY A 44 -1.98 -12.08 -4.52
C GLY A 44 -1.49 -12.90 -5.72
N GLU A 45 -2.24 -13.91 -6.11
CA GLU A 45 -1.86 -14.84 -7.20
C GLU A 45 -1.60 -14.15 -8.54
N LYS A 46 -2.23 -12.99 -8.76
CA LYS A 46 -2.15 -12.23 -10.03
C LYS A 46 -1.17 -11.06 -9.99
N GLU A 47 -0.37 -10.91 -8.94
CA GLU A 47 0.68 -9.89 -8.88
C GLU A 47 1.74 -10.11 -9.96
N ALA A 48 2.34 -9.00 -10.44
CA ALA A 48 3.52 -9.07 -11.28
C ALA A 48 4.70 -9.69 -10.50
N LEU A 49 5.47 -10.55 -11.18
CA LEU A 49 6.47 -11.39 -10.54
C LEU A 49 7.67 -10.58 -10.03
N GLU A 50 7.91 -10.65 -8.73
CA GLU A 50 9.16 -10.18 -8.13
C GLU A 50 10.28 -11.19 -8.40
N LEU A 51 11.26 -10.83 -9.23
CA LEU A 51 12.32 -11.75 -9.64
C LEU A 51 13.32 -11.96 -8.48
N ARG A 52 13.43 -13.20 -8.03
CA ARG A 52 14.35 -13.67 -7.01
C ARG A 52 15.36 -14.66 -7.57
N ASP A 53 16.56 -14.72 -6.97
CA ASP A 53 17.65 -15.57 -7.48
C ASP A 53 17.39 -17.06 -7.27
N GLY A 54 16.66 -17.41 -6.20
CA GLY A 54 16.61 -18.78 -5.69
C GLY A 54 17.94 -19.21 -5.06
N GLY A 55 18.12 -20.51 -4.82
CA GLY A 55 19.32 -21.06 -4.22
C GLY A 55 19.45 -20.79 -2.72
N GLU A 56 20.69 -20.87 -2.17
CA GLU A 56 20.91 -20.79 -0.72
C GLU A 56 21.13 -19.36 -0.21
N ALA A 57 21.73 -18.48 -1.01
CA ALA A 57 22.05 -17.11 -0.59
C ALA A 57 20.76 -16.33 -0.27
N PHE A 58 20.75 -15.64 0.89
CA PHE A 58 19.57 -14.94 1.40
C PHE A 58 18.30 -15.80 1.43
N HIS A 59 18.43 -17.09 1.72
CA HIS A 59 17.32 -18.06 1.71
C HIS A 59 16.53 -18.04 0.38
N GLY A 60 17.24 -17.88 -0.76
CA GLY A 60 16.63 -17.79 -2.09
C GLY A 60 16.06 -16.41 -2.47
N LYS A 61 16.10 -15.45 -1.56
CA LYS A 61 15.52 -14.10 -1.77
C LYS A 61 16.49 -13.08 -2.39
N GLY A 62 17.67 -13.50 -2.90
CA GLY A 62 18.62 -12.63 -3.61
C GLY A 62 17.99 -11.93 -4.81
N VAL A 63 18.58 -10.79 -5.27
CA VAL A 63 18.07 -9.97 -6.38
C VAL A 63 19.11 -9.77 -7.49
N LYS A 64 20.15 -10.59 -7.53
CA LYS A 64 21.24 -10.44 -8.49
C LYS A 64 20.75 -10.52 -9.95
N LYS A 65 19.86 -11.46 -10.27
CA LYS A 65 19.29 -11.58 -11.62
C LYS A 65 18.58 -10.28 -12.06
N ALA A 66 17.79 -9.70 -11.16
CA ALA A 66 17.10 -8.43 -11.42
C ALA A 66 18.11 -7.28 -11.61
N LEU A 67 19.19 -7.22 -10.80
CA LEU A 67 20.26 -6.24 -10.97
C LEU A 67 21.02 -6.41 -12.29
N ASP A 68 21.31 -7.65 -12.69
CA ASP A 68 21.96 -7.96 -13.97
C ASP A 68 21.07 -7.51 -15.15
N ASN A 69 19.74 -7.67 -15.04
CA ASN A 69 18.78 -7.16 -16.02
C ASN A 69 18.81 -5.64 -16.10
N ILE A 70 18.80 -4.92 -14.94
CA ILE A 70 18.82 -3.45 -14.93
C ILE A 70 20.13 -2.92 -15.51
N ASN A 71 21.28 -3.40 -15.00
CA ASN A 71 22.60 -2.92 -15.40
C ASN A 71 22.98 -3.39 -16.82
N GLY A 72 22.24 -4.33 -17.40
CA GLY A 72 22.42 -4.90 -18.72
C GLY A 72 21.41 -4.41 -19.75
N CYS A 73 20.41 -5.24 -20.06
CA CYS A 73 19.48 -5.01 -21.19
C CYS A 73 18.60 -3.77 -20.96
N ILE A 74 18.09 -3.52 -19.75
CA ILE A 74 17.26 -2.35 -19.44
C ILE A 74 18.06 -1.06 -19.66
N LYS A 75 19.26 -0.96 -19.07
CA LYS A 75 20.14 0.19 -19.28
C LYS A 75 20.40 0.44 -20.77
N ASN A 76 20.77 -0.61 -21.51
CA ASN A 76 21.10 -0.48 -22.93
C ASN A 76 19.91 0.01 -23.77
N SER A 77 18.68 -0.33 -23.39
CA SER A 77 17.45 0.08 -24.08
C SER A 77 17.01 1.51 -23.75
N LEU A 78 17.44 2.04 -22.61
CA LEU A 78 16.98 3.36 -22.12
C LEU A 78 18.02 4.47 -22.27
N ILE A 79 19.30 4.17 -22.49
CA ILE A 79 20.32 5.22 -22.74
C ILE A 79 19.93 6.04 -23.96
N GLY A 80 19.90 7.37 -23.79
CA GLY A 80 19.52 8.34 -24.83
C GLY A 80 18.01 8.63 -24.90
N GLU A 81 17.17 7.87 -24.19
CA GLU A 81 15.73 8.12 -24.13
C GLU A 81 15.39 9.35 -23.26
N ASN A 82 14.24 9.95 -23.52
CA ASN A 82 13.72 11.08 -22.74
C ASN A 82 12.91 10.57 -21.55
N PRO A 83 13.35 10.76 -20.29
CA PRO A 83 12.65 10.26 -19.11
C PRO A 83 11.33 10.97 -18.81
N ILE A 84 11.11 12.18 -19.37
CA ILE A 84 9.89 12.98 -19.14
C ILE A 84 8.65 12.28 -19.72
N ASP A 85 8.81 11.50 -20.78
CA ASP A 85 7.75 10.66 -21.35
C ASP A 85 7.67 9.33 -20.57
N GLN A 86 7.02 9.36 -19.40
CA GLN A 86 6.89 8.20 -18.52
C GLN A 86 6.21 7.02 -19.20
N ASP A 87 5.15 7.28 -20.01
CA ASP A 87 4.44 6.23 -20.72
C ASP A 87 5.34 5.53 -21.75
N HIS A 88 6.22 6.28 -22.41
CA HIS A 88 7.20 5.74 -23.36
C HIS A 88 8.28 4.89 -22.65
N ILE A 89 8.85 5.40 -21.54
CA ILE A 89 9.82 4.65 -20.73
C ILE A 89 9.22 3.33 -20.25
N ASP A 90 8.04 3.38 -19.64
CA ASP A 90 7.38 2.19 -19.10
C ASP A 90 6.98 1.21 -20.23
N LYS A 91 6.63 1.74 -21.41
CA LYS A 91 6.37 0.91 -22.57
C LYS A 91 7.62 0.15 -23.04
N ILE A 92 8.79 0.82 -23.12
CA ILE A 92 10.06 0.15 -23.46
C ILE A 92 10.34 -0.98 -22.48
N LEU A 93 10.17 -0.74 -21.16
CA LEU A 93 10.38 -1.74 -20.11
C LEU A 93 9.46 -2.95 -20.27
N LYS A 94 8.18 -2.73 -20.54
CA LYS A 94 7.19 -3.79 -20.76
C LYS A 94 7.45 -4.56 -22.05
N ASP A 95 7.74 -3.88 -23.14
CA ASP A 95 8.05 -4.51 -24.43
C ASP A 95 9.34 -5.35 -24.34
N LEU A 96 10.33 -4.90 -23.55
CA LEU A 96 11.58 -5.63 -23.33
C LEU A 96 11.37 -6.89 -22.48
N ASP A 97 10.49 -6.85 -21.51
CA ASP A 97 10.09 -8.03 -20.72
C ASP A 97 9.30 -9.03 -21.57
N GLY A 98 8.29 -8.54 -22.28
CA GLY A 98 7.46 -9.32 -23.21
C GLY A 98 6.47 -10.29 -22.57
N THR A 99 6.36 -10.33 -21.24
CA THR A 99 5.37 -11.16 -20.51
C THR A 99 4.32 -10.28 -19.81
N SER A 100 3.15 -10.84 -19.54
CA SER A 100 2.07 -10.13 -18.85
C SER A 100 2.35 -9.90 -17.37
N ASP A 101 3.10 -10.81 -16.75
CA ASP A 101 3.45 -10.84 -15.33
C ASP A 101 4.86 -10.31 -15.03
N LYS A 102 5.57 -9.79 -16.03
CA LYS A 102 6.94 -9.27 -15.90
C LYS A 102 7.96 -10.30 -15.41
N SER A 103 7.74 -11.57 -15.74
CA SER A 103 8.55 -12.70 -15.23
C SER A 103 9.94 -12.81 -15.85
N ASN A 104 10.21 -12.19 -17.01
CA ASN A 104 11.53 -12.24 -17.66
C ASN A 104 12.54 -11.28 -17.00
N LEU A 105 12.16 -10.02 -16.77
CA LEU A 105 13.04 -9.01 -16.18
C LEU A 105 12.84 -8.90 -14.67
N GLY A 106 11.63 -9.13 -14.19
CA GLY A 106 11.18 -8.93 -12.83
C GLY A 106 10.49 -7.59 -12.62
N ALA A 107 9.31 -7.63 -11.98
CA ALA A 107 8.57 -6.42 -11.64
C ALA A 107 9.37 -5.48 -10.73
N ASN A 108 10.20 -6.01 -9.84
CA ASN A 108 11.12 -5.24 -9.00
C ASN A 108 12.19 -4.50 -9.82
N ALA A 109 12.75 -5.12 -10.85
CA ALA A 109 13.69 -4.47 -11.75
C ALA A 109 13.02 -3.34 -12.55
N ILE A 110 11.88 -3.64 -13.16
CA ILE A 110 11.11 -2.68 -13.97
C ILE A 110 10.67 -1.49 -13.13
N LEU A 111 10.05 -1.74 -11.97
CA LEU A 111 9.55 -0.68 -11.10
C LEU A 111 10.65 0.25 -10.59
N SER A 112 11.81 -0.30 -10.21
CA SER A 112 12.91 0.52 -9.70
C SER A 112 13.35 1.58 -10.71
N VAL A 113 13.38 1.21 -11.99
CA VAL A 113 13.74 2.12 -13.11
C VAL A 113 12.57 3.07 -13.41
N SER A 114 11.34 2.60 -13.42
CA SER A 114 10.14 3.42 -13.63
C SER A 114 10.03 4.55 -12.62
N ILE A 115 10.18 4.26 -11.30
CA ILE A 115 10.16 5.30 -10.25
C ILE A 115 11.37 6.22 -10.36
N ALA A 116 12.58 5.68 -10.61
CA ALA A 116 13.77 6.50 -10.75
C ALA A 116 13.66 7.46 -11.93
N SER A 117 13.02 7.03 -13.05
CA SER A 117 12.73 7.89 -14.20
C SER A 117 11.78 9.01 -13.84
N ALA A 118 10.67 8.72 -13.15
CA ALA A 118 9.74 9.73 -12.68
C ALA A 118 10.40 10.78 -11.76
N LYS A 119 11.25 10.31 -10.84
CA LYS A 119 12.03 11.20 -9.95
C LYS A 119 13.06 12.05 -10.71
N ALA A 120 13.73 11.48 -11.70
CA ALA A 120 14.69 12.22 -12.54
C ALA A 120 13.96 13.30 -13.34
N SER A 121 12.83 12.95 -13.96
CA SER A 121 11.99 13.87 -14.72
C SER A 121 11.50 15.03 -13.89
N SER A 122 10.92 14.74 -12.71
CA SER A 122 10.42 15.81 -11.82
C SER A 122 11.52 16.78 -11.44
N LYS A 123 12.73 16.28 -11.10
CA LYS A 123 13.89 17.13 -10.75
C LYS A 123 14.39 17.96 -11.93
N SER A 124 14.52 17.36 -13.12
CA SER A 124 14.98 18.05 -14.32
C SER A 124 14.01 19.17 -14.74
N GLU A 125 12.70 18.95 -14.53
CA GLU A 125 11.65 19.94 -14.78
C GLU A 125 11.46 20.94 -13.62
N ASN A 126 12.28 20.90 -12.56
CA ASN A 126 12.12 21.71 -11.34
C ASN A 126 10.74 21.57 -10.68
N LEU A 127 10.17 20.37 -10.71
CA LEU A 127 8.90 20.06 -10.08
C LEU A 127 9.12 19.24 -8.80
N ASP A 128 8.29 19.47 -7.79
CA ASP A 128 8.14 18.47 -6.72
C ASP A 128 7.49 17.20 -7.31
N LEU A 129 7.86 16.02 -6.79
CA LEU A 129 7.43 14.74 -7.36
C LEU A 129 5.90 14.56 -7.37
N HIS A 130 5.20 15.07 -6.33
CA HIS A 130 3.73 15.05 -6.30
C HIS A 130 3.11 15.86 -7.46
N ASN A 131 3.71 17.00 -7.84
CA ASN A 131 3.25 17.79 -8.99
C ASN A 131 3.46 17.04 -10.30
N TYR A 132 4.58 16.30 -10.44
CA TYR A 132 4.84 15.48 -11.61
C TYR A 132 3.81 14.35 -11.74
N PHE A 133 3.50 13.61 -10.67
CA PHE A 133 2.44 12.60 -10.67
C PHE A 133 1.06 13.19 -10.99
N ASN A 134 0.78 14.40 -10.50
CA ASN A 134 -0.47 15.11 -10.80
C ASN A 134 -0.60 15.41 -12.30
N ILE A 135 0.48 15.88 -12.93
CA ILE A 135 0.51 16.14 -14.38
C ILE A 135 0.29 14.84 -15.16
N LEU A 136 0.99 13.75 -14.80
CA LEU A 136 0.84 12.46 -15.48
C LEU A 136 -0.60 11.94 -15.40
N LEU A 137 -1.21 11.96 -14.21
CA LEU A 137 -2.59 11.51 -14.05
C LEU A 137 -3.57 12.44 -14.77
N GLY A 138 -3.37 13.76 -14.67
CA GLY A 138 -4.20 14.75 -15.36
C GLY A 138 -4.20 14.55 -16.87
N ASN A 139 -3.02 14.30 -17.47
CA ASN A 139 -2.89 13.98 -18.89
C ASN A 139 -3.64 12.69 -19.25
N LYS A 140 -3.51 11.65 -18.44
CA LYS A 140 -4.20 10.36 -18.64
C LYS A 140 -5.73 10.50 -18.56
N MET A 141 -6.22 11.32 -17.65
CA MET A 141 -7.67 11.54 -17.45
C MET A 141 -8.26 12.66 -18.32
N GLY A 142 -7.42 13.48 -18.98
CA GLY A 142 -7.87 14.64 -19.75
C GLY A 142 -8.52 15.74 -18.91
N LYS A 143 -8.20 15.83 -17.61
CA LYS A 143 -8.74 16.82 -16.67
C LYS A 143 -7.73 17.20 -15.58
N THR A 144 -7.93 18.37 -14.96
CA THR A 144 -7.16 18.76 -13.76
C THR A 144 -7.59 17.88 -12.57
N ILE A 145 -6.62 17.45 -11.78
CA ILE A 145 -6.82 16.69 -10.55
C ILE A 145 -6.45 17.58 -9.37
N ASP A 146 -7.36 17.73 -8.41
CA ASP A 146 -7.08 18.44 -7.17
C ASP A 146 -6.12 17.62 -6.30
N GLN A 147 -5.05 18.23 -5.83
CA GLN A 147 -4.12 17.61 -4.90
C GLN A 147 -4.63 17.79 -3.47
N VAL A 148 -4.56 16.73 -2.67
CA VAL A 148 -4.98 16.75 -1.26
C VAL A 148 -3.93 16.08 -0.40
N ILE A 149 -3.80 16.49 0.86
CA ILE A 149 -3.02 15.74 1.84
C ILE A 149 -3.87 14.55 2.30
N PRO A 150 -3.40 13.31 2.10
CA PRO A 150 -4.23 12.15 2.36
C PRO A 150 -4.47 11.91 3.86
N ILE A 151 -5.65 11.40 4.20
CA ILE A 151 -5.96 10.90 5.53
C ILE A 151 -5.16 9.60 5.73
N PRO A 152 -4.34 9.49 6.80
CA PRO A 152 -3.59 8.27 7.05
C PRO A 152 -4.48 7.18 7.67
N MET A 153 -4.29 5.95 7.22
CA MET A 153 -4.81 4.72 7.81
C MET A 153 -3.62 4.06 8.52
N LEU A 154 -3.58 4.14 9.85
CA LEU A 154 -2.39 3.73 10.63
C LEU A 154 -2.61 2.38 11.27
N ASN A 155 -1.87 1.38 10.84
CA ASN A 155 -1.89 0.04 11.42
C ASN A 155 -1.22 0.02 12.81
N ILE A 156 -2.01 -0.01 13.88
CA ILE A 156 -1.51 0.09 15.26
C ILE A 156 -1.53 -1.24 16.04
N LEU A 157 -2.20 -2.27 15.51
CA LEU A 157 -2.21 -3.62 16.05
C LEU A 157 -2.19 -4.63 14.90
N ASN A 158 -1.27 -5.58 14.96
CA ASN A 158 -1.02 -6.58 13.94
C ASN A 158 -1.46 -7.98 14.37
N GLY A 159 -1.97 -8.75 13.43
CA GLY A 159 -2.19 -10.19 13.49
C GLY A 159 -1.77 -10.86 12.17
N GLY A 160 -2.32 -12.03 11.88
CA GLY A 160 -2.06 -12.79 10.65
C GLY A 160 -0.57 -12.94 10.33
N GLU A 161 -0.22 -12.83 9.06
CA GLU A 161 1.17 -12.94 8.59
C GLU A 161 2.09 -11.78 9.03
N HIS A 162 1.52 -10.67 9.55
CA HIS A 162 2.28 -9.51 10.02
C HIS A 162 2.80 -9.63 11.46
N ALA A 163 2.40 -10.69 12.20
CA ALA A 163 2.77 -10.87 13.60
C ALA A 163 2.81 -12.35 14.00
N ASP A 164 3.81 -12.73 14.80
CA ASP A 164 3.85 -14.05 15.45
C ASP A 164 2.95 -14.06 16.68
N ASN A 165 1.64 -14.12 16.46
CA ASN A 165 0.60 -14.17 17.48
C ASN A 165 -0.61 -15.01 17.01
N ASN A 166 -1.70 -15.02 17.77
CA ASN A 166 -2.88 -15.84 17.51
C ASN A 166 -4.09 -15.06 16.98
N ILE A 167 -3.90 -13.87 16.44
CA ILE A 167 -4.99 -13.05 15.88
C ILE A 167 -5.11 -13.34 14.38
N ASP A 168 -6.32 -13.67 13.90
CA ASP A 168 -6.53 -14.04 12.50
C ASP A 168 -6.54 -12.82 11.56
N ILE A 169 -7.23 -11.73 11.93
CA ILE A 169 -7.26 -10.48 11.15
C ILE A 169 -5.88 -9.82 11.18
N GLN A 170 -5.36 -9.50 10.00
CA GLN A 170 -3.96 -9.10 9.81
C GLN A 170 -3.65 -7.69 10.33
N GLU A 171 -4.55 -6.72 10.13
CA GLU A 171 -4.31 -5.33 10.53
C GLU A 171 -5.55 -4.68 11.15
N PHE A 172 -5.30 -3.96 12.24
CA PHE A 172 -6.28 -3.10 12.88
C PHE A 172 -5.78 -1.66 12.85
N MET A 173 -6.44 -0.84 12.04
CA MET A 173 -6.02 0.52 11.74
C MET A 173 -6.93 1.55 12.38
N ILE A 174 -6.36 2.71 12.71
CA ILE A 174 -7.10 3.93 13.06
C ILE A 174 -7.07 4.92 11.90
N ILE A 175 -8.18 5.64 11.73
CA ILE A 175 -8.36 6.68 10.71
C ILE A 175 -8.75 7.98 11.45
N PRO A 176 -7.88 8.98 11.57
CA PRO A 176 -8.15 10.26 12.23
C PRO A 176 -9.00 11.17 11.33
N LYS A 177 -10.21 10.72 10.99
CA LYS A 177 -11.12 11.35 10.03
C LYS A 177 -11.60 12.73 10.49
N GLY A 178 -11.76 12.93 11.82
CA GLY A 178 -12.23 14.19 12.39
C GLY A 178 -11.15 15.26 12.57
N ALA A 179 -9.89 14.95 12.25
CA ALA A 179 -8.81 15.93 12.34
C ALA A 179 -8.99 17.05 11.29
N VAL A 180 -8.61 18.27 11.66
CA VAL A 180 -8.77 19.45 10.78
C VAL A 180 -7.58 19.63 9.83
N ASN A 181 -6.47 18.94 10.08
CA ASN A 181 -5.27 18.94 9.25
C ASN A 181 -4.38 17.74 9.55
N PHE A 182 -3.37 17.54 8.72
CA PHE A 182 -2.46 16.40 8.84
C PHE A 182 -1.67 16.40 10.16
N SER A 183 -1.23 17.56 10.64
CA SER A 183 -0.48 17.66 11.90
C SER A 183 -1.31 17.19 13.10
N GLN A 184 -2.58 17.56 13.17
CA GLN A 184 -3.51 17.10 14.22
C GLN A 184 -3.79 15.59 14.07
N ALA A 185 -3.99 15.10 12.84
CA ALA A 185 -4.19 13.69 12.56
C ALA A 185 -3.02 12.84 13.10
N MET A 186 -1.80 13.24 12.83
CA MET A 186 -0.61 12.54 13.31
C MET A 186 -0.39 12.68 14.82
N GLN A 187 -0.72 13.83 15.41
CA GLN A 187 -0.70 14.00 16.86
C GLN A 187 -1.65 13.02 17.54
N TRP A 188 -2.93 13.00 17.14
CA TRP A 188 -3.93 12.09 17.69
C TRP A 188 -3.52 10.63 17.55
N SER A 189 -3.02 10.26 16.36
CA SER A 189 -2.57 8.90 16.08
C SER A 189 -1.40 8.48 16.96
N SER A 190 -0.44 9.36 17.20
CA SER A 190 0.69 9.11 18.09
C SER A 190 0.22 8.96 19.56
N GLU A 191 -0.67 9.81 20.03
CA GLU A 191 -1.22 9.75 21.40
C GLU A 191 -2.00 8.44 21.61
N ILE A 192 -2.84 8.03 20.64
CA ILE A 192 -3.56 6.75 20.69
C ILE A 192 -2.58 5.58 20.71
N TYR A 193 -1.57 5.58 19.83
CA TYR A 193 -0.56 4.53 19.78
C TYR A 193 0.18 4.36 21.11
N TRP A 194 0.56 5.46 21.77
CA TRP A 194 1.20 5.41 23.08
C TRP A 194 0.24 4.96 24.18
N ASN A 195 -1.03 5.39 24.16
CA ASN A 195 -2.04 4.90 25.10
C ASN A 195 -2.29 3.40 24.94
N LEU A 196 -2.34 2.90 23.70
CA LEU A 196 -2.45 1.46 23.44
C LEU A 196 -1.25 0.71 24.04
N LYS A 197 -0.03 1.22 23.88
CA LYS A 197 1.17 0.63 24.51
C LYS A 197 1.05 0.56 26.02
N PHE A 198 0.56 1.61 26.66
CA PHE A 198 0.39 1.63 28.11
C PHE A 198 -0.68 0.62 28.58
N ILE A 199 -1.81 0.54 27.87
CA ILE A 199 -2.87 -0.44 28.14
C ILE A 199 -2.34 -1.87 28.03
N LEU A 200 -1.63 -2.19 26.96
CA LEU A 200 -1.04 -3.52 26.77
C LEU A 200 -0.09 -3.86 27.91
N LYS A 201 0.78 -2.92 28.31
CA LYS A 201 1.72 -3.11 29.41
C LYS A 201 1.01 -3.31 30.74
N GLU A 202 -0.05 -2.54 31.05
CA GLU A 202 -0.87 -2.67 32.28
C GLU A 202 -1.54 -4.04 32.36
N LYS A 203 -1.93 -4.60 31.20
CA LYS A 203 -2.53 -5.95 31.09
C LYS A 203 -1.49 -7.09 31.05
N GLY A 204 -0.19 -6.79 31.08
CA GLY A 204 0.87 -7.79 30.96
C GLY A 204 1.01 -8.39 29.57
N LEU A 205 0.47 -7.73 28.54
CA LEU A 205 0.53 -8.15 27.14
C LEU A 205 1.80 -7.65 26.44
N SER A 206 2.19 -8.32 25.34
CA SER A 206 3.36 -7.94 24.54
C SER A 206 3.21 -6.54 23.96
N THR A 207 4.28 -5.74 24.03
CA THR A 207 4.42 -4.46 23.33
C THR A 207 5.49 -4.53 22.24
N ALA A 208 5.88 -5.74 21.82
CA ALA A 208 6.65 -5.96 20.61
C ALA A 208 5.80 -5.55 19.40
N VAL A 209 6.47 -5.13 18.32
CA VAL A 209 5.79 -4.66 17.10
C VAL A 209 6.02 -5.63 15.96
N GLY A 210 5.01 -5.76 15.10
CA GLY A 210 5.08 -6.50 13.87
C GLY A 210 5.84 -5.75 12.75
N ASP A 211 5.79 -6.28 11.55
CA ASP A 211 6.52 -5.77 10.39
C ASP A 211 6.15 -4.33 10.02
N GLU A 212 4.95 -3.92 10.30
CA GLU A 212 4.44 -2.58 9.99
C GLU A 212 4.42 -1.60 11.17
N GLY A 213 4.96 -2.03 12.32
CA GLY A 213 5.09 -1.20 13.52
C GLY A 213 3.90 -1.21 14.47
N GLY A 214 2.80 -1.89 14.14
CA GLY A 214 1.68 -2.15 15.05
C GLY A 214 2.08 -3.14 16.14
N PHE A 215 1.45 -3.05 17.32
CA PHE A 215 1.70 -3.99 18.42
C PHE A 215 1.19 -5.40 18.07
N ALA A 216 1.86 -6.43 18.56
CA ALA A 216 1.58 -7.82 18.27
C ALA A 216 1.31 -8.65 19.56
N PRO A 217 0.26 -8.33 20.34
CA PRO A 217 -0.09 -9.12 21.51
C PRO A 217 -0.81 -10.43 21.11
N ASN A 218 -0.74 -11.45 21.98
CA ASN A 218 -1.70 -12.56 21.95
C ASN A 218 -3.01 -12.11 22.57
N LEU A 219 -4.12 -12.30 21.87
CA LEU A 219 -5.47 -11.97 22.34
C LEU A 219 -6.40 -13.16 22.14
N ASN A 220 -7.57 -13.14 22.77
CA ASN A 220 -8.50 -14.27 22.67
C ASN A 220 -9.38 -14.19 21.41
N THR A 221 -9.64 -12.98 20.90
CA THR A 221 -10.51 -12.74 19.75
C THR A 221 -10.09 -11.49 19.00
N ASN A 222 -10.48 -11.39 17.72
CA ASN A 222 -10.34 -10.16 16.94
C ASN A 222 -11.12 -8.98 17.57
N ARG A 223 -12.25 -9.25 18.25
CA ARG A 223 -13.02 -8.26 19.00
C ARG A 223 -12.20 -7.62 20.13
N GLU A 224 -11.41 -8.41 20.85
CA GLU A 224 -10.56 -7.89 21.94
C GLU A 224 -9.56 -6.85 21.42
N ALA A 225 -9.04 -7.01 20.21
CA ALA A 225 -8.18 -6.03 19.56
C ALA A 225 -8.92 -4.68 19.36
N LEU A 226 -10.15 -4.73 18.87
CA LEU A 226 -11.00 -3.54 18.68
C LEU A 226 -11.34 -2.84 20.02
N GLU A 227 -11.61 -3.61 21.08
CA GLU A 227 -11.86 -3.09 22.42
C GLU A 227 -10.64 -2.39 23.04
N LEU A 228 -9.44 -2.93 22.78
CA LEU A 228 -8.18 -2.31 23.21
C LEU A 228 -7.95 -0.98 22.48
N ILE A 229 -8.22 -0.93 21.18
CA ILE A 229 -8.13 0.30 20.38
C ILE A 229 -9.15 1.32 20.87
N ALA A 230 -10.40 0.91 21.07
CA ALA A 230 -11.44 1.78 21.60
C ALA A 230 -11.04 2.39 22.96
N SER A 231 -10.48 1.57 23.86
CA SER A 231 -9.97 2.02 25.15
C SER A 231 -8.80 3.00 25.03
N ALA A 232 -7.93 2.81 24.01
CA ALA A 232 -6.80 3.71 23.74
C ALA A 232 -7.28 5.06 23.20
N VAL A 233 -8.31 5.08 22.37
CA VAL A 233 -8.96 6.31 21.88
C VAL A 233 -9.63 7.05 23.04
N ASP A 234 -10.40 6.35 23.89
CA ASP A 234 -11.08 6.94 25.03
C ASP A 234 -10.11 7.65 26.00
N LYS A 235 -8.94 7.05 26.26
CA LYS A 235 -7.88 7.67 27.08
C LYS A 235 -7.35 9.01 26.53
N THR A 236 -7.53 9.32 25.24
CA THR A 236 -7.18 10.62 24.67
C THR A 236 -8.27 11.68 24.85
N GLY A 237 -9.49 11.27 25.20
CA GLY A 237 -10.67 12.12 25.22
C GLY A 237 -11.31 12.34 23.85
N LEU A 238 -10.78 11.70 22.79
CA LEU A 238 -11.34 11.70 21.44
C LEU A 238 -12.56 10.77 21.36
N LYS A 239 -13.44 11.05 20.40
CA LYS A 239 -14.67 10.26 20.22
C LYS A 239 -14.47 9.25 19.07
N LEU A 240 -14.59 7.98 19.41
CA LEU A 240 -14.64 6.92 18.43
C LEU A 240 -15.92 7.06 17.57
N GLY A 241 -15.75 7.02 16.24
CA GLY A 241 -16.81 7.21 15.24
C GLY A 241 -16.87 8.62 14.63
N SER A 242 -16.56 9.68 15.38
CA SER A 242 -16.53 11.05 14.85
C SER A 242 -15.12 11.57 14.62
N ASP A 243 -14.24 11.43 15.62
CA ASP A 243 -12.87 11.91 15.52
C ASP A 243 -11.96 10.83 14.92
N ILE A 244 -12.12 9.60 15.41
CA ILE A 244 -11.35 8.42 14.97
C ILE A 244 -12.34 7.35 14.49
N CYS A 245 -12.13 6.86 13.28
CA CYS A 245 -12.75 5.63 12.78
C CYS A 245 -11.74 4.47 12.79
N ILE A 246 -12.24 3.26 12.58
CA ILE A 246 -11.44 2.03 12.50
C ILE A 246 -11.46 1.51 11.08
N SER A 247 -10.35 0.90 10.65
CA SER A 247 -10.27 0.07 9.46
C SER A 247 -9.64 -1.27 9.79
N LEU A 248 -10.06 -2.29 9.06
CA LEU A 248 -9.48 -3.64 9.10
C LEU A 248 -8.82 -3.96 7.77
N ASP A 249 -7.77 -4.76 7.81
CA ASP A 249 -7.31 -5.58 6.72
C ASP A 249 -7.41 -7.03 7.19
N CYS A 250 -8.31 -7.78 6.57
CA CYS A 250 -8.55 -9.15 6.97
C CYS A 250 -7.51 -10.10 6.37
N ALA A 251 -6.98 -9.79 5.18
CA ALA A 251 -6.17 -10.70 4.37
C ALA A 251 -6.81 -12.12 4.33
N ALA A 252 -8.11 -12.17 4.01
CA ALA A 252 -8.94 -13.34 4.25
C ALA A 252 -8.51 -14.58 3.44
N SER A 253 -7.74 -14.40 2.38
CA SER A 253 -7.15 -15.50 1.60
C SER A 253 -6.19 -16.37 2.44
N GLU A 254 -5.55 -15.80 3.47
CA GLU A 254 -4.59 -16.51 4.31
C GLU A 254 -5.24 -17.59 5.23
N PHE A 255 -6.52 -17.47 5.47
CA PHE A 255 -7.28 -18.41 6.30
C PHE A 255 -8.52 -19.01 5.60
N TYR A 256 -8.55 -18.93 4.26
CA TYR A 256 -9.60 -19.56 3.44
C TYR A 256 -9.12 -20.84 2.82
N GLU A 257 -9.83 -21.93 3.06
CA GLU A 257 -9.53 -23.24 2.48
C GLU A 257 -10.83 -24.02 2.19
N ASN A 258 -10.95 -24.54 0.96
CA ASN A 258 -12.07 -25.40 0.55
C ASN A 258 -13.49 -24.81 0.78
N GLY A 259 -13.66 -23.49 0.66
CA GLY A 259 -14.94 -22.81 0.84
C GLY A 259 -15.23 -22.41 2.29
N ILE A 260 -14.27 -22.54 3.20
CA ILE A 260 -14.39 -22.27 4.63
C ILE A 260 -13.31 -21.28 5.08
N TYR A 261 -13.69 -20.30 5.88
CA TYR A 261 -12.80 -19.37 6.58
C TYR A 261 -12.50 -19.93 7.97
N HIS A 262 -11.24 -20.21 8.24
CA HIS A 262 -10.74 -20.82 9.48
C HIS A 262 -10.17 -19.76 10.42
N LEU A 263 -10.98 -19.22 11.31
CA LEU A 263 -10.53 -18.30 12.37
C LEU A 263 -9.91 -19.11 13.51
N LYS A 264 -8.63 -19.46 13.36
CA LYS A 264 -7.91 -20.36 14.29
C LYS A 264 -7.79 -19.75 15.70
N GLY A 265 -7.61 -18.44 15.79
CA GLY A 265 -7.52 -17.74 17.08
C GLY A 265 -8.83 -17.75 17.87
N GLU A 266 -9.98 -17.92 17.18
CA GLU A 266 -11.31 -17.97 17.77
C GLU A 266 -11.92 -19.39 17.78
N ASP A 267 -11.19 -20.41 17.30
CA ASP A 267 -11.67 -21.79 17.14
C ASP A 267 -13.01 -21.86 16.35
N ARG A 268 -13.06 -21.19 15.19
CA ARG A 268 -14.28 -21.07 14.37
C ARG A 268 -14.01 -21.39 12.92
N GLU A 269 -14.96 -22.10 12.33
CA GLU A 269 -15.04 -22.37 10.89
C GLU A 269 -16.32 -21.73 10.33
N LEU A 270 -16.18 -20.90 9.31
CA LEU A 270 -17.26 -20.07 8.78
C LEU A 270 -17.35 -20.23 7.27
N THR A 271 -18.56 -20.42 6.77
CA THR A 271 -18.87 -20.27 5.34
C THR A 271 -18.77 -18.81 4.92
N SER A 272 -18.71 -18.50 3.62
CA SER A 272 -18.71 -17.11 3.11
C SER A 272 -19.84 -16.26 3.67
N LEU A 273 -21.04 -16.83 3.79
CA LEU A 273 -22.20 -16.14 4.39
C LEU A 273 -22.00 -15.84 5.88
N GLU A 274 -21.45 -16.78 6.63
CA GLU A 274 -21.22 -16.61 8.07
C GLU A 274 -20.07 -15.64 8.33
N PHE A 275 -19.02 -15.66 7.52
CA PHE A 275 -17.93 -14.73 7.64
C PHE A 275 -18.34 -13.29 7.26
N ALA A 276 -19.13 -13.11 6.19
CA ALA A 276 -19.72 -11.81 5.87
C ALA A 276 -20.57 -11.25 7.02
N LYS A 277 -21.39 -12.09 7.68
CA LYS A 277 -22.16 -11.71 8.87
C LYS A 277 -21.27 -11.40 10.08
N TYR A 278 -20.17 -12.11 10.23
CA TYR A 278 -19.19 -11.82 11.29
C TYR A 278 -18.61 -10.42 11.11
N LEU A 279 -18.17 -10.06 9.90
CA LEU A 279 -17.64 -8.73 9.58
C LEU A 279 -18.72 -7.65 9.73
N GLU A 280 -19.96 -7.91 9.27
CA GLU A 280 -21.09 -7.02 9.48
C GLU A 280 -21.36 -6.78 10.98
N GLY A 281 -21.28 -7.83 11.80
CA GLY A 281 -21.42 -7.73 13.25
C GLY A 281 -20.37 -6.84 13.88
N LEU A 282 -19.08 -6.99 13.50
CA LEU A 282 -18.01 -6.12 13.96
C LEU A 282 -18.24 -4.66 13.52
N ALA A 283 -18.66 -4.44 12.26
CA ALA A 283 -18.93 -3.10 11.74
C ALA A 283 -20.18 -2.42 12.34
N ASN A 284 -21.11 -3.20 12.89
CA ASN A 284 -22.25 -2.65 13.64
C ASN A 284 -21.90 -2.27 15.08
N ASP A 285 -20.97 -3.00 15.70
CA ASP A 285 -20.57 -2.78 17.09
C ASP A 285 -19.47 -1.74 17.25
N PHE A 286 -18.62 -1.59 16.23
CA PHE A 286 -17.52 -0.62 16.20
C PHE A 286 -17.64 0.28 14.96
N PRO A 287 -17.14 1.53 14.98
CA PRO A 287 -17.20 2.43 13.84
C PRO A 287 -16.14 2.06 12.79
N ILE A 288 -16.26 0.84 12.25
CA ILE A 288 -15.44 0.35 11.15
C ILE A 288 -15.97 0.97 9.86
N THR A 289 -15.14 1.77 9.20
CA THR A 289 -15.51 2.50 7.98
C THR A 289 -14.80 1.97 6.74
N SER A 290 -13.86 1.03 6.90
CA SER A 290 -13.14 0.38 5.81
C SER A 290 -12.76 -1.04 6.20
N ILE A 291 -12.93 -1.99 5.27
CA ILE A 291 -12.49 -3.39 5.39
C ILE A 291 -11.78 -3.73 4.08
N GLU A 292 -10.52 -4.11 4.19
CA GLU A 292 -9.67 -4.59 3.12
C GLU A 292 -9.64 -6.11 3.13
N ASP A 293 -9.71 -6.70 1.92
CA ASP A 293 -9.70 -8.14 1.67
C ASP A 293 -10.55 -8.94 2.67
N GLY A 294 -11.82 -8.47 2.80
CA GLY A 294 -12.81 -9.07 3.68
C GLY A 294 -13.31 -10.44 3.22
N MET A 295 -12.87 -10.91 2.04
CA MET A 295 -13.11 -12.23 1.47
C MET A 295 -11.87 -12.69 0.72
N ASP A 296 -11.75 -14.00 0.47
CA ASP A 296 -10.73 -14.59 -0.38
C ASP A 296 -10.77 -14.00 -1.81
N GLU A 297 -9.61 -13.80 -2.42
CA GLU A 297 -9.51 -13.21 -3.77
C GLU A 297 -10.26 -13.99 -4.86
N ASN A 298 -10.53 -15.28 -4.65
CA ASN A 298 -11.26 -16.16 -5.55
C ASN A 298 -12.74 -16.37 -5.14
N ASP A 299 -13.18 -15.91 -3.95
CA ASP A 299 -14.55 -16.03 -3.47
C ASP A 299 -15.47 -14.90 -4.01
N SER A 300 -15.68 -14.91 -5.32
CA SER A 300 -16.51 -13.87 -5.98
C SER A 300 -17.93 -13.75 -5.42
N GLU A 301 -18.55 -14.85 -4.99
CA GLU A 301 -19.89 -14.83 -4.43
C GLU A 301 -19.89 -14.27 -3.01
N GLY A 302 -18.88 -14.57 -2.20
CA GLY A 302 -18.65 -13.96 -0.90
C GLY A 302 -18.45 -12.45 -1.03
N TRP A 303 -17.64 -11.99 -1.98
CA TRP A 303 -17.45 -10.57 -2.26
C TRP A 303 -18.73 -9.83 -2.66
N LYS A 304 -19.54 -10.41 -3.58
CA LYS A 304 -20.86 -9.83 -3.95
C LYS A 304 -21.76 -9.72 -2.74
N LEU A 305 -21.78 -10.78 -1.92
CA LEU A 305 -22.58 -10.82 -0.71
C LEU A 305 -22.16 -9.72 0.27
N LEU A 306 -20.86 -9.62 0.59
CA LEU A 306 -20.31 -8.62 1.49
C LEU A 306 -20.58 -7.19 0.97
N THR A 307 -20.36 -6.97 -0.34
CA THR A 307 -20.62 -5.68 -0.99
C THR A 307 -22.08 -5.26 -0.85
N LYS A 308 -23.00 -6.19 -1.07
CA LYS A 308 -24.43 -5.94 -0.91
C LYS A 308 -24.83 -5.65 0.54
N GLN A 309 -24.22 -6.35 1.51
CA GLN A 309 -24.59 -6.22 2.92
C GLN A 309 -24.11 -4.89 3.51
N ILE A 310 -22.84 -4.54 3.32
CA ILE A 310 -22.23 -3.40 4.03
C ILE A 310 -21.59 -2.35 3.12
N GLY A 311 -21.45 -2.59 1.82
CA GLY A 311 -20.77 -1.66 0.90
C GLY A 311 -21.38 -0.26 0.82
N GLY A 312 -22.66 -0.09 1.17
CA GLY A 312 -23.30 1.23 1.27
C GLY A 312 -22.91 2.05 2.50
N LYS A 313 -22.26 1.43 3.50
CA LYS A 313 -21.85 2.05 4.77
C LYS A 313 -20.35 1.96 5.00
N CYS A 314 -19.70 0.98 4.41
CA CYS A 314 -18.29 0.66 4.61
C CYS A 314 -17.55 0.67 3.28
N GLN A 315 -16.35 1.21 3.28
CA GLN A 315 -15.41 1.09 2.19
C GLN A 315 -14.90 -0.35 2.16
N LEU A 316 -15.13 -1.05 1.06
CA LEU A 316 -14.66 -2.41 0.82
C LEU A 316 -13.51 -2.36 -0.18
N VAL A 317 -12.33 -2.70 0.28
CA VAL A 317 -11.08 -2.50 -0.45
C VAL A 317 -10.57 -3.84 -0.97
N GLY A 318 -10.31 -3.92 -2.28
CA GLY A 318 -9.60 -5.05 -2.84
C GLY A 318 -8.10 -4.75 -2.93
N ASP A 319 -7.28 -5.53 -2.22
CA ASP A 319 -5.83 -5.60 -2.34
C ASP A 319 -5.45 -6.81 -3.21
N ASP A 320 -5.41 -8.01 -2.66
CA ASP A 320 -5.15 -9.25 -3.42
C ASP A 320 -6.22 -9.50 -4.49
N LEU A 321 -7.45 -9.08 -4.22
CA LEU A 321 -8.54 -9.13 -5.18
C LEU A 321 -8.23 -8.42 -6.50
N PHE A 322 -7.59 -7.25 -6.48
CA PHE A 322 -7.35 -6.40 -7.64
C PHE A 322 -5.88 -6.26 -8.05
N VAL A 323 -4.96 -6.51 -7.13
CA VAL A 323 -3.50 -6.46 -7.32
C VAL A 323 -3.01 -5.24 -8.12
N THR A 324 -3.65 -4.09 -7.93
CA THR A 324 -3.38 -2.85 -8.69
C THR A 324 -3.49 -3.04 -10.22
N ASN A 325 -4.14 -4.12 -10.68
CA ASN A 325 -4.22 -4.46 -12.11
C ASN A 325 -5.45 -3.82 -12.76
N PRO A 326 -5.28 -2.99 -13.83
CA PRO A 326 -6.37 -2.28 -14.47
C PRO A 326 -7.45 -3.21 -15.06
N ASP A 327 -7.08 -4.37 -15.59
CA ASP A 327 -8.03 -5.28 -16.22
C ASP A 327 -8.79 -6.11 -15.18
N VAL A 328 -8.13 -6.50 -14.08
CA VAL A 328 -8.80 -7.17 -12.95
C VAL A 328 -9.78 -6.21 -12.28
N LEU A 329 -9.39 -4.93 -12.07
CA LEU A 329 -10.28 -3.91 -11.52
C LEU A 329 -11.51 -3.69 -12.40
N LYS A 330 -11.38 -3.59 -13.73
CA LYS A 330 -12.52 -3.48 -14.65
C LYS A 330 -13.50 -4.65 -14.52
N GLN A 331 -12.99 -5.87 -14.33
CA GLN A 331 -13.83 -7.05 -14.10
C GLN A 331 -14.57 -6.95 -12.77
N GLY A 332 -13.90 -6.53 -11.69
CA GLY A 332 -14.53 -6.32 -10.38
C GLY A 332 -15.65 -5.27 -10.43
N ILE A 333 -15.38 -4.14 -11.08
CA ILE A 333 -16.39 -3.08 -11.30
C ILE A 333 -17.59 -3.62 -12.05
N SER A 334 -17.38 -4.37 -13.15
CA SER A 334 -18.46 -4.96 -13.95
C SER A 334 -19.28 -5.98 -13.19
N ASN A 335 -18.72 -6.62 -12.18
CA ASN A 335 -19.36 -7.60 -11.31
C ASN A 335 -19.93 -7.00 -10.02
N GLU A 336 -19.86 -5.67 -9.84
CA GLU A 336 -20.32 -4.96 -8.64
C GLU A 336 -19.67 -5.48 -7.34
N ILE A 337 -18.38 -5.81 -7.41
CA ILE A 337 -17.58 -6.36 -6.30
C ILE A 337 -16.72 -5.24 -5.70
N ALA A 338 -16.73 -5.09 -4.35
CA ALA A 338 -16.03 -4.05 -3.60
C ALA A 338 -16.52 -2.62 -3.99
N ASN A 339 -15.82 -1.58 -3.55
CA ASN A 339 -16.07 -0.18 -3.92
C ASN A 339 -14.79 0.67 -3.81
N SER A 340 -13.66 0.02 -3.61
CA SER A 340 -12.36 0.66 -3.43
C SER A 340 -11.25 -0.28 -3.85
N VAL A 341 -10.10 0.28 -4.24
CA VAL A 341 -8.91 -0.47 -4.62
C VAL A 341 -7.71 0.00 -3.82
N LEU A 342 -6.91 -0.95 -3.35
CA LEU A 342 -5.58 -0.66 -2.80
C LEU A 342 -4.59 -0.51 -3.94
N ILE A 343 -3.74 0.51 -3.88
CA ILE A 343 -2.77 0.83 -4.91
C ILE A 343 -1.36 0.58 -4.37
N LYS A 344 -0.73 -0.47 -4.89
CA LYS A 344 0.64 -0.86 -4.60
C LYS A 344 1.40 -0.96 -5.93
N TYR A 345 2.20 0.03 -6.28
CA TYR A 345 2.85 0.09 -7.59
C TYR A 345 3.74 -1.13 -7.90
N ASN A 346 4.23 -1.84 -6.88
CA ASN A 346 5.03 -3.05 -7.11
C ASN A 346 4.21 -4.30 -7.47
N GLN A 347 2.89 -4.30 -7.22
CA GLN A 347 1.99 -5.38 -7.67
C GLN A 347 1.80 -5.37 -9.19
N ILE A 348 1.95 -4.21 -9.82
CA ILE A 348 1.81 -4.05 -11.27
C ILE A 348 3.13 -3.74 -11.97
N GLY A 349 4.06 -3.04 -11.32
CA GLY A 349 5.46 -2.90 -11.71
C GLY A 349 5.82 -1.67 -12.54
N THR A 350 4.90 -0.75 -12.89
CA THR A 350 5.20 0.53 -13.52
C THR A 350 4.33 1.67 -12.99
N ILE A 351 4.84 2.90 -13.08
CA ILE A 351 4.07 4.12 -12.75
C ILE A 351 2.90 4.30 -13.72
N SER A 352 3.08 4.06 -15.02
CA SER A 352 2.04 4.24 -16.03
C SER A 352 0.83 3.33 -15.80
N GLU A 353 1.04 2.05 -15.48
CA GLU A 353 -0.02 1.09 -15.17
C GLU A 353 -0.67 1.40 -13.83
N THR A 354 0.11 1.83 -12.82
CA THR A 354 -0.42 2.31 -11.54
C THR A 354 -1.39 3.47 -11.72
N LEU A 355 -1.00 4.49 -12.50
CA LEU A 355 -1.85 5.64 -12.81
C LEU A 355 -3.06 5.26 -13.67
N GLU A 356 -2.95 4.24 -14.51
CA GLU A 356 -4.09 3.70 -15.26
C GLU A 356 -5.13 3.09 -14.33
N THR A 357 -4.70 2.27 -13.36
CA THR A 357 -5.60 1.68 -12.36
C THR A 357 -6.31 2.77 -11.54
N ILE A 358 -5.56 3.78 -11.05
CA ILE A 358 -6.12 4.93 -10.35
C ILE A 358 -7.17 5.67 -11.22
N SER A 359 -6.85 5.90 -12.50
CA SER A 359 -7.77 6.57 -13.45
C SER A 359 -9.06 5.79 -13.65
N ILE A 360 -8.98 4.45 -13.80
CA ILE A 360 -10.15 3.59 -13.94
C ILE A 360 -11.02 3.64 -12.70
N ALA A 361 -10.43 3.52 -11.51
CA ALA A 361 -11.15 3.61 -10.25
C ALA A 361 -11.90 4.96 -10.11
N LEU A 362 -11.19 6.09 -10.31
CA LEU A 362 -11.76 7.44 -10.23
C LEU A 362 -12.88 7.69 -11.26
N ASN A 363 -12.84 7.07 -12.43
CA ASN A 363 -13.86 7.19 -13.46
C ASN A 363 -15.10 6.31 -13.20
N ASN A 364 -15.04 5.42 -12.20
CA ASN A 364 -16.11 4.49 -11.85
C ASN A 364 -16.55 4.60 -10.38
N ASP A 365 -16.28 5.74 -9.73
CA ASP A 365 -16.63 6.03 -8.34
C ASP A 365 -16.03 5.06 -7.30
N TYR A 366 -14.98 4.31 -7.67
CA TYR A 366 -14.18 3.52 -6.73
C TYR A 366 -13.14 4.43 -6.07
N LYS A 367 -13.01 4.30 -4.76
CA LYS A 367 -11.97 5.01 -4.02
C LYS A 367 -10.61 4.32 -4.21
N ASN A 368 -9.56 5.09 -4.06
CA ASN A 368 -8.18 4.60 -4.12
C ASN A 368 -7.49 4.85 -2.79
N ILE A 369 -6.72 3.89 -2.31
CA ILE A 369 -5.85 4.02 -1.15
C ILE A 369 -4.43 3.72 -1.60
N ILE A 370 -3.53 4.70 -1.51
CA ILE A 370 -2.12 4.46 -1.80
C ILE A 370 -1.50 3.70 -0.64
N SER A 371 -0.81 2.60 -0.92
CA SER A 371 -0.31 1.69 0.12
C SER A 371 1.17 1.39 0.00
N HIS A 372 1.79 1.16 1.15
CA HIS A 372 3.10 0.54 1.31
C HIS A 372 3.03 -1.00 1.12
N ARG A 373 4.15 -1.68 1.39
CA ARG A 373 4.23 -3.14 1.55
C ARG A 373 4.81 -3.49 2.93
N SER A 374 4.71 -4.77 3.32
CA SER A 374 5.31 -5.27 4.57
C SER A 374 6.83 -5.10 4.60
N GLY A 375 7.54 -5.40 3.51
CA GLY A 375 8.96 -5.08 3.34
C GLY A 375 9.15 -3.73 2.66
N GLU A 376 9.54 -2.71 3.42
CA GLU A 376 9.71 -1.33 2.97
C GLU A 376 11.15 -0.85 3.02
N THR A 377 11.38 0.28 2.37
CA THR A 377 12.63 1.03 2.36
C THR A 377 12.39 2.46 2.85
N GLU A 378 13.43 3.31 2.90
CA GLU A 378 13.27 4.73 3.21
C GLU A 378 12.66 5.55 2.06
N ASP A 379 12.41 4.94 0.89
CA ASP A 379 11.77 5.63 -0.24
C ASP A 379 10.37 6.11 0.15
N SER A 380 10.11 7.39 -0.06
CA SER A 380 8.85 8.04 0.32
C SER A 380 7.96 8.42 -0.87
N SER A 381 8.24 7.90 -2.07
CA SER A 381 7.53 8.25 -3.30
C SER A 381 6.03 8.02 -3.25
N ILE A 382 5.57 7.03 -2.44
CA ILE A 382 4.13 6.78 -2.26
C ILE A 382 3.40 7.96 -1.60
N SER A 383 4.08 8.75 -0.77
CA SER A 383 3.51 9.99 -0.21
C SER A 383 3.27 11.03 -1.30
N ASP A 384 4.25 11.21 -2.20
CA ASP A 384 4.10 12.09 -3.36
C ASP A 384 3.03 11.58 -4.32
N LEU A 385 2.94 10.26 -4.52
CA LEU A 385 1.90 9.64 -5.35
C LEU A 385 0.51 9.91 -4.76
N ALA A 386 0.31 9.70 -3.46
CA ALA A 386 -0.98 9.93 -2.79
C ALA A 386 -1.44 11.38 -2.92
N VAL A 387 -0.54 12.34 -2.69
CA VAL A 387 -0.86 13.77 -2.83
C VAL A 387 -1.12 14.12 -4.29
N GLY A 388 -0.23 13.73 -5.19
CA GLY A 388 -0.30 14.10 -6.61
C GLY A 388 -1.52 13.54 -7.33
N THR A 389 -1.98 12.35 -6.94
CA THR A 389 -3.16 11.71 -7.52
C THR A 389 -4.49 12.10 -6.85
N GLY A 390 -4.44 12.86 -5.74
CA GLY A 390 -5.64 13.33 -5.06
C GLY A 390 -6.54 12.20 -4.54
N THR A 391 -5.96 11.03 -4.22
CA THR A 391 -6.74 9.84 -3.79
C THR A 391 -7.34 9.98 -2.40
N GLY A 392 -6.86 10.92 -1.60
CA GLY A 392 -7.43 11.29 -0.30
C GLY A 392 -7.09 10.33 0.86
N GLN A 393 -6.46 9.18 0.59
CA GLN A 393 -6.12 8.18 1.62
C GLN A 393 -4.74 7.56 1.37
N ILE A 394 -4.03 7.24 2.47
CA ILE A 394 -2.75 6.52 2.45
C ILE A 394 -2.69 5.50 3.59
N LYS A 395 -2.27 4.27 3.27
CA LYS A 395 -1.98 3.19 4.22
C LYS A 395 -0.47 2.95 4.22
N THR A 396 0.22 3.32 5.32
CA THR A 396 1.68 3.17 5.39
C THR A 396 2.20 2.81 6.79
N GLY A 397 1.45 1.95 7.49
CA GLY A 397 1.85 1.36 8.75
C GLY A 397 1.61 2.24 9.98
N ALA A 398 2.19 1.86 11.11
CA ALA A 398 2.10 2.57 12.38
C ALA A 398 2.95 3.86 12.39
N PRO A 399 2.74 4.78 13.36
CA PRO A 399 3.65 5.91 13.59
C PRO A 399 4.94 5.45 14.31
N CYS A 400 5.49 4.32 13.87
CA CYS A 400 6.65 3.63 14.42
C CYS A 400 7.40 2.93 13.29
N ARG A 401 8.72 2.69 13.45
CA ARG A 401 9.66 2.17 12.45
C ARG A 401 9.99 3.20 11.36
N SER A 402 11.29 3.41 11.12
CA SER A 402 11.80 4.53 10.31
C SER A 402 11.26 4.54 8.88
N GLU A 403 11.15 3.36 8.26
CA GLU A 403 10.67 3.20 6.89
C GLU A 403 9.17 3.56 6.74
N ARG A 404 8.38 3.44 7.80
CA ARG A 404 6.97 3.90 7.84
C ARG A 404 6.92 5.40 8.06
N VAL A 405 7.62 5.86 9.10
CA VAL A 405 7.67 7.27 9.50
C VAL A 405 8.25 8.17 8.40
N ALA A 406 9.15 7.67 7.56
CA ALA A 406 9.69 8.41 6.41
C ALA A 406 8.58 8.95 5.49
N LYS A 407 7.51 8.15 5.26
CA LYS A 407 6.36 8.54 4.43
C LYS A 407 5.54 9.65 5.09
N TYR A 408 5.26 9.52 6.41
CA TYR A 408 4.56 10.56 7.17
C TYR A 408 5.39 11.85 7.26
N ASN A 409 6.69 11.76 7.46
CA ASN A 409 7.59 12.92 7.47
C ASN A 409 7.62 13.62 6.10
N ARG A 410 7.54 12.87 5.00
CA ARG A 410 7.41 13.44 3.65
C ARG A 410 6.09 14.20 3.51
N LEU A 411 4.98 13.67 3.99
CA LEU A 411 3.68 14.35 3.98
C LEU A 411 3.70 15.64 4.80
N TYR A 412 4.36 15.68 5.98
CA TYR A 412 4.55 16.92 6.75
C TYR A 412 5.27 18.01 5.94
N TRP A 413 6.30 17.61 5.15
CA TRP A 413 7.02 18.56 4.31
C TRP A 413 6.17 19.07 3.14
N ILE A 414 5.35 18.19 2.53
CA ILE A 414 4.44 18.60 1.45
C ILE A 414 3.37 19.53 2.01
N ASP A 415 2.72 19.16 3.12
CA ASP A 415 1.69 19.98 3.79
C ASP A 415 2.23 21.36 4.17
N LYS A 416 3.45 21.41 4.73
CA LYS A 416 4.07 22.70 5.12
C LYS A 416 4.37 23.63 3.97
N LYS A 417 4.69 23.10 2.80
CA LYS A 417 5.08 23.89 1.61
C LYS A 417 3.88 24.32 0.75
N ASN A 418 2.76 23.65 0.90
CA ASN A 418 1.58 23.84 0.06
C ASN A 418 0.34 24.14 0.92
N SER A 419 -0.72 24.62 0.27
CA SER A 419 -2.01 24.91 0.93
C SER A 419 -3.08 23.93 0.45
N PHE A 420 -2.75 22.63 0.42
CA PHE A 420 -3.69 21.60 0.03
C PHE A 420 -4.71 21.34 1.15
N SER A 421 -5.93 20.94 0.77
CA SER A 421 -6.91 20.45 1.75
C SER A 421 -6.44 19.13 2.38
N TYR A 422 -6.95 18.82 3.56
CA TYR A 422 -6.75 17.54 4.24
C TYR A 422 -7.98 16.66 4.00
N GLY A 423 -7.80 15.49 3.36
CA GLY A 423 -8.83 14.49 3.09
C GLY A 423 -9.71 14.75 1.88
#